data_7b18409f1ce938e3eeb1ea7e24df7f7a
#
_entry.id   7b18409f1ce938e3eeb1ea7e24df7f7a
#
_cell.length_a   1.000
_cell.length_b   1.000
_cell.length_c   1.000
_cell.angle_alpha   90.00
_cell.angle_beta   90.00
_cell.angle_gamma   90.00
#
_symmetry.space_group_name_H-M   'P 1'
#
loop_
_entity.id
_entity.type
_entity.pdbx_description
1 polymer ?
#
loop_
_entity_poly.entity_id
_entity_poly.type
_entity_poly.pdbx_seq_one_letter_code
_entity_poly.pdbx_strand_id
1 'polypeptide(L)'
;MSDDFRTRAALERVAATHGLDAAQAGALSAFVELLLGWRRANVTGLTDPVAVVDKLIGDSLALLSVPQLRERGTGAWLDLGAGAGIPGIPLAVAVPAATVTLLDAVARKCAFLEAAVTASGLTGRARVVCARSERYSSSGAPGRDAHAVVLARAVSELPVLVELAAPLLAEGGVLLASKTRRALEEEGDAAAAAAERCGLAPEPPVLLFASPLDEAVCAVFRKTAPTADWLPRREGMAAKRPLGA
;
A
#
# COMPACT_ATOMS: atom_id res chain seq x y z
N MET A 1 -9.27 27.57 -17.59
CA MET A 1 -9.15 27.22 -16.16
C MET A 1 -7.79 26.56 -16.02
N SER A 2 -6.90 27.08 -15.18
CA SER A 2 -5.53 26.57 -15.05
C SER A 2 -5.53 25.13 -14.46
N ASP A 3 -4.50 24.34 -14.79
CA ASP A 3 -4.35 22.98 -14.24
C ASP A 3 -4.27 23.00 -12.71
N ASP A 4 -3.66 24.03 -12.15
CA ASP A 4 -3.57 24.25 -10.70
C ASP A 4 -4.97 24.38 -10.05
N PHE A 5 -5.88 25.17 -10.65
CA PHE A 5 -7.25 25.27 -10.16
C PHE A 5 -8.00 23.94 -10.20
N ARG A 6 -7.85 23.18 -11.30
CA ARG A 6 -8.51 21.86 -11.47
C ARG A 6 -7.99 20.84 -10.45
N THR A 7 -6.68 20.83 -10.23
CA THR A 7 -6.02 19.94 -9.27
C THR A 7 -6.48 20.24 -7.85
N ARG A 8 -6.55 21.52 -7.48
CA ARG A 8 -7.04 21.95 -6.18
C ARG A 8 -8.49 21.55 -5.95
N ALA A 9 -9.36 21.79 -6.92
CA ALA A 9 -10.77 21.40 -6.84
C ALA A 9 -10.94 19.87 -6.72
N ALA A 10 -10.09 19.08 -7.39
CA ALA A 10 -10.09 17.63 -7.26
C ALA A 10 -9.64 17.18 -5.85
N LEU A 11 -8.59 17.79 -5.29
CA LEU A 11 -8.13 17.51 -3.92
C LEU A 11 -9.18 17.87 -2.87
N GLU A 12 -9.84 19.04 -3.00
CA GLU A 12 -10.92 19.46 -2.10
C GLU A 12 -12.08 18.46 -2.13
N ARG A 13 -12.49 17.99 -3.32
CA ARG A 13 -13.51 16.96 -3.47
C ARG A 13 -13.11 15.65 -2.79
N VAL A 14 -11.90 15.14 -3.04
CA VAL A 14 -11.40 13.90 -2.45
C VAL A 14 -11.29 14.05 -0.92
N ALA A 15 -10.77 15.17 -0.42
CA ALA A 15 -10.69 15.44 1.01
C ALA A 15 -12.08 15.44 1.67
N ALA A 16 -13.05 16.12 1.07
CA ALA A 16 -14.43 16.15 1.56
C ALA A 16 -15.08 14.75 1.57
N THR A 17 -14.89 13.96 0.49
CA THR A 17 -15.42 12.60 0.39
C THR A 17 -14.93 11.71 1.52
N HIS A 18 -13.68 11.88 1.96
CA HIS A 18 -13.06 11.04 2.99
C HIS A 18 -12.99 11.71 4.38
N GLY A 19 -13.62 12.88 4.57
CA GLY A 19 -13.70 13.59 5.85
C GLY A 19 -12.35 14.10 6.36
N LEU A 20 -11.43 14.46 5.45
CA LEU A 20 -10.12 14.99 5.82
C LEU A 20 -10.24 16.47 6.22
N ASP A 21 -9.45 16.87 7.21
CA ASP A 21 -9.34 18.27 7.62
C ASP A 21 -8.43 19.08 6.68
N ALA A 22 -8.36 20.40 6.92
CA ALA A 22 -7.58 21.32 6.10
C ALA A 22 -6.06 21.03 6.15
N ALA A 23 -5.54 20.57 7.28
CA ALA A 23 -4.13 20.22 7.43
C ALA A 23 -3.79 18.96 6.63
N GLN A 24 -4.65 17.94 6.69
CA GLN A 24 -4.53 16.72 5.90
C GLN A 24 -4.64 17.01 4.39
N ALA A 25 -5.59 17.83 3.98
CA ALA A 25 -5.72 18.25 2.58
C ALA A 25 -4.47 19.01 2.10
N GLY A 26 -3.90 19.89 2.93
CA GLY A 26 -2.65 20.59 2.65
C GLY A 26 -1.45 19.66 2.50
N ALA A 27 -1.34 18.62 3.36
CA ALA A 27 -0.30 17.60 3.26
C ALA A 27 -0.40 16.79 1.97
N LEU A 28 -1.63 16.44 1.54
CA LEU A 28 -1.85 15.76 0.26
C LEU A 28 -1.54 16.66 -0.94
N SER A 29 -1.83 17.97 -0.85
CA SER A 29 -1.46 18.94 -1.90
C SER A 29 0.05 18.98 -2.10
N ALA A 30 0.81 19.14 -1.02
CA ALA A 30 2.27 19.14 -1.06
C ALA A 30 2.84 17.80 -1.62
N PHE A 31 2.23 16.68 -1.29
CA PHE A 31 2.59 15.39 -1.85
C PHE A 31 2.34 15.32 -3.37
N VAL A 32 1.17 15.75 -3.84
CA VAL A 32 0.82 15.77 -5.27
C VAL A 32 1.73 16.71 -6.06
N GLU A 33 2.03 17.89 -5.53
CA GLU A 33 2.98 18.84 -6.14
C GLU A 33 4.37 18.23 -6.28
N LEU A 34 4.87 17.57 -5.23
CA LEU A 34 6.15 16.86 -5.28
C LEU A 34 6.13 15.74 -6.31
N LEU A 35 5.06 14.93 -6.34
CA LEU A 35 4.92 13.79 -7.24
C LEU A 35 4.94 14.24 -8.70
N LEU A 36 4.20 15.30 -9.05
CA LEU A 36 4.16 15.87 -10.39
C LEU A 36 5.47 16.59 -10.78
N GLY A 37 6.14 17.19 -9.79
CA GLY A 37 7.40 17.90 -9.97
C GLY A 37 8.66 17.02 -10.01
N TRP A 38 8.56 15.74 -9.60
CA TRP A 38 9.75 14.89 -9.47
C TRP A 38 10.33 14.47 -10.81
N ARG A 39 11.61 14.84 -11.04
CA ARG A 39 12.33 14.58 -12.32
C ARG A 39 13.48 13.58 -12.20
N ARG A 40 13.83 13.12 -10.99
CA ARG A 40 14.97 12.24 -10.76
C ARG A 40 14.68 10.76 -11.03
N ALA A 41 13.40 10.39 -11.06
CA ALA A 41 12.93 9.05 -11.38
C ALA A 41 11.51 9.10 -11.91
N ASN A 42 11.14 8.15 -12.77
CA ASN A 42 9.75 7.93 -13.07
C ASN A 42 9.12 7.14 -11.92
N VAL A 43 8.27 7.77 -11.12
CA VAL A 43 7.56 7.17 -9.98
C VAL A 43 6.09 6.90 -10.29
N THR A 44 5.52 7.57 -11.29
CA THR A 44 4.16 7.32 -11.81
C THR A 44 4.10 7.52 -13.31
N GLY A 45 3.26 6.74 -14.00
CA GLY A 45 2.96 6.93 -15.42
C GLY A 45 1.89 7.99 -15.69
N LEU A 46 1.24 8.54 -14.64
CA LEU A 46 0.22 9.56 -14.79
C LEU A 46 0.86 10.94 -14.83
N THR A 47 0.46 11.73 -15.82
CA THR A 47 0.94 13.11 -16.03
C THR A 47 -0.16 14.16 -15.88
N ASP A 48 -1.43 13.78 -16.02
CA ASP A 48 -2.57 14.67 -15.75
C ASP A 48 -2.77 14.83 -14.24
N PRO A 49 -2.70 16.06 -13.70
CA PRO A 49 -2.79 16.29 -12.26
C PRO A 49 -4.11 15.82 -11.64
N VAL A 50 -5.21 15.98 -12.35
CA VAL A 50 -6.54 15.55 -11.87
C VAL A 50 -6.60 14.02 -11.80
N ALA A 51 -6.07 13.32 -12.82
CA ALA A 51 -5.99 11.87 -12.80
C ALA A 51 -5.07 11.34 -11.68
N VAL A 52 -3.99 12.07 -11.35
CA VAL A 52 -3.14 11.73 -10.19
C VAL A 52 -3.95 11.82 -8.90
N VAL A 53 -4.71 12.89 -8.70
CA VAL A 53 -5.56 13.04 -7.50
C VAL A 53 -6.62 11.94 -7.46
N ASP A 54 -7.38 11.77 -8.51
CA ASP A 54 -8.50 10.82 -8.50
C ASP A 54 -8.01 9.37 -8.39
N LYS A 55 -7.07 8.96 -9.25
CA LYS A 55 -6.64 7.55 -9.35
C LYS A 55 -5.57 7.14 -8.33
N LEU A 56 -4.77 8.06 -7.80
CA LEU A 56 -3.75 7.70 -6.82
C LEU A 56 -4.19 8.04 -5.40
N ILE A 57 -4.66 9.27 -5.18
CA ILE A 57 -5.07 9.69 -3.83
C ILE A 57 -6.46 9.13 -3.50
N GLY A 58 -7.44 9.32 -4.38
CA GLY A 58 -8.82 8.82 -4.18
C GLY A 58 -8.88 7.32 -3.97
N ASP A 59 -8.24 6.53 -4.85
CA ASP A 59 -8.18 5.06 -4.69
C ASP A 59 -7.48 4.62 -3.40
N SER A 60 -6.42 5.36 -2.99
CA SER A 60 -5.74 5.05 -1.72
C SER A 60 -6.65 5.26 -0.53
N LEU A 61 -7.36 6.39 -0.50
CA LEU A 61 -8.27 6.74 0.57
C LEU A 61 -9.53 5.88 0.58
N ALA A 62 -9.94 5.31 -0.55
CA ALA A 62 -11.02 4.34 -0.61
C ALA A 62 -10.76 3.11 0.29
N LEU A 63 -9.50 2.76 0.56
CA LEU A 63 -9.14 1.71 1.52
C LEU A 63 -9.60 2.01 2.96
N LEU A 64 -9.89 3.27 3.30
CA LEU A 64 -10.47 3.63 4.61
C LEU A 64 -11.87 3.02 4.82
N SER A 65 -12.55 2.57 3.77
CA SER A 65 -13.80 1.84 3.87
C SER A 65 -13.63 0.38 4.33
N VAL A 66 -12.41 -0.16 4.25
CA VAL A 66 -12.10 -1.55 4.63
C VAL A 66 -12.17 -1.71 6.16
N PRO A 67 -13.08 -2.55 6.69
CA PRO A 67 -13.26 -2.70 8.15
C PRO A 67 -11.97 -3.09 8.86
N GLN A 68 -11.20 -4.02 8.29
CA GLN A 68 -9.95 -4.51 8.85
C GLN A 68 -8.89 -3.41 9.02
N LEU A 69 -8.89 -2.39 8.16
CA LEU A 69 -8.00 -1.23 8.32
C LEU A 69 -8.44 -0.35 9.48
N ARG A 70 -9.75 -0.14 9.64
CA ARG A 70 -10.31 0.65 10.76
C ARG A 70 -10.04 0.01 12.11
N GLU A 71 -10.19 -1.31 12.22
CA GLU A 71 -9.91 -2.07 13.44
C GLU A 71 -8.45 -1.93 13.91
N ARG A 72 -7.53 -1.63 12.99
CA ARG A 72 -6.09 -1.56 13.22
C ARG A 72 -5.50 -0.16 13.02
N GLY A 73 -6.32 0.86 13.18
CA GLY A 73 -5.96 2.26 12.93
C GLY A 73 -4.79 2.81 13.75
N THR A 74 -4.39 2.15 14.84
CA THR A 74 -3.28 2.56 15.72
C THR A 74 -2.03 1.69 15.57
N GLY A 75 -2.01 0.76 14.61
CA GLY A 75 -0.93 -0.22 14.45
C GLY A 75 0.24 0.27 13.61
N ALA A 76 1.28 -0.57 13.57
CA ALA A 76 2.37 -0.44 12.61
C ALA A 76 1.91 -0.98 11.25
N TRP A 77 1.92 -0.14 10.23
CA TRP A 77 1.58 -0.51 8.86
C TRP A 77 2.82 -0.57 7.99
N LEU A 78 2.75 -1.33 6.91
CA LEU A 78 3.78 -1.38 5.89
C LEU A 78 3.15 -1.26 4.51
N ASP A 79 3.69 -0.39 3.66
CA ASP A 79 3.38 -0.32 2.23
C ASP A 79 4.44 -1.13 1.47
N LEU A 80 4.03 -2.30 0.95
CA LEU A 80 4.90 -3.24 0.26
C LEU A 80 5.06 -2.83 -1.20
N GLY A 81 6.29 -2.51 -1.59
CA GLY A 81 6.59 -1.99 -2.92
C GLY A 81 6.05 -0.57 -3.10
N ALA A 82 6.26 0.30 -2.11
CA ALA A 82 5.64 1.61 -1.99
C ALA A 82 5.77 2.53 -3.22
N GLY A 83 6.80 2.38 -4.03
CA GLY A 83 6.96 3.06 -5.32
C GLY A 83 6.82 4.58 -5.25
N ALA A 84 5.66 5.07 -5.64
CA ALA A 84 5.27 6.47 -5.54
C ALA A 84 4.70 6.85 -4.15
N GLY A 85 4.82 6.00 -3.13
CA GLY A 85 4.21 6.21 -1.82
C GLY A 85 2.69 5.95 -1.79
N ILE A 86 2.21 5.13 -2.71
CA ILE A 86 0.80 4.83 -2.92
C ILE A 86 0.52 3.35 -2.64
N PRO A 87 -0.35 3.02 -1.67
CA PRO A 87 -1.28 3.89 -0.95
C PRO A 87 -0.76 4.45 0.38
N GLY A 88 0.47 4.13 0.80
CA GLY A 88 0.98 4.37 2.14
C GLY A 88 0.96 5.83 2.60
N ILE A 89 1.39 6.79 1.76
CA ILE A 89 1.44 8.21 2.14
C ILE A 89 0.03 8.81 2.31
N PRO A 90 -0.92 8.67 1.35
CA PRO A 90 -2.29 9.15 1.55
C PRO A 90 -2.96 8.59 2.80
N LEU A 91 -2.77 7.30 3.07
CA LEU A 91 -3.33 6.66 4.26
C LEU A 91 -2.65 7.12 5.56
N ALA A 92 -1.32 7.34 5.55
CA ALA A 92 -0.61 7.90 6.71
C ALA A 92 -1.04 9.34 7.01
N VAL A 93 -1.38 10.15 6.00
CA VAL A 93 -1.96 11.47 6.18
C VAL A 93 -3.36 11.37 6.79
N ALA A 94 -4.21 10.48 6.26
CA ALA A 94 -5.59 10.33 6.68
C ALA A 94 -5.74 9.72 8.09
N VAL A 95 -4.78 8.88 8.53
CA VAL A 95 -4.84 8.18 9.82
C VAL A 95 -3.65 8.59 10.71
N PRO A 96 -3.75 9.70 11.47
CA PRO A 96 -2.63 10.22 12.25
C PRO A 96 -2.09 9.29 13.34
N ALA A 97 -2.89 8.33 13.79
CA ALA A 97 -2.51 7.36 14.80
C ALA A 97 -1.66 6.19 14.26
N ALA A 98 -1.60 6.00 12.94
CA ALA A 98 -0.80 4.95 12.31
C ALA A 98 0.67 5.37 12.15
N THR A 99 1.58 4.40 12.30
CA THR A 99 2.96 4.51 11.84
C THR A 99 3.14 3.67 10.59
N VAL A 100 3.82 4.20 9.57
CA VAL A 100 3.92 3.54 8.27
C VAL A 100 5.37 3.31 7.87
N THR A 101 5.70 2.09 7.49
CA THR A 101 6.96 1.75 6.82
C THR A 101 6.71 1.69 5.31
N LEU A 102 7.41 2.52 4.54
CA LEU A 102 7.38 2.53 3.08
C LEU A 102 8.55 1.67 2.58
N LEU A 103 8.26 0.46 2.12
CA LEU A 103 9.27 -0.51 1.68
C LEU A 103 9.35 -0.55 0.16
N ASP A 104 10.52 -0.23 -0.41
CA ASP A 104 10.80 -0.42 -1.84
C ASP A 104 12.25 -0.86 -2.05
N ALA A 105 12.51 -1.66 -3.07
CA ALA A 105 13.86 -2.16 -3.37
C ALA A 105 14.68 -1.23 -4.26
N VAL A 106 14.06 -0.20 -4.85
CA VAL A 106 14.68 0.67 -5.87
C VAL A 106 15.16 1.97 -5.24
N ALA A 107 16.46 2.16 -5.10
CA ALA A 107 17.07 3.30 -4.40
C ALA A 107 16.55 4.67 -4.89
N ARG A 108 16.34 4.86 -6.21
CA ARG A 108 15.79 6.10 -6.76
C ARG A 108 14.34 6.38 -6.33
N LYS A 109 13.55 5.32 -6.07
CA LYS A 109 12.19 5.44 -5.50
C LYS A 109 12.25 5.72 -4.01
N CYS A 110 13.18 5.10 -3.30
CA CYS A 110 13.42 5.38 -1.87
C CYS A 110 13.78 6.86 -1.66
N ALA A 111 14.62 7.45 -2.51
CA ALA A 111 14.94 8.87 -2.45
C ALA A 111 13.70 9.78 -2.68
N PHE A 112 12.78 9.36 -3.55
CA PHE A 112 11.48 10.04 -3.69
C PHE A 112 10.64 9.92 -2.42
N LEU A 113 10.53 8.71 -1.87
CA LEU A 113 9.74 8.44 -0.66
C LEU A 113 10.22 9.26 0.54
N GLU A 114 11.54 9.44 0.74
CA GLU A 114 12.11 10.30 1.78
C GLU A 114 11.66 11.76 1.62
N ALA A 115 11.73 12.28 0.38
CA ALA A 115 11.25 13.63 0.10
C ALA A 115 9.74 13.75 0.30
N ALA A 116 8.98 12.71 -0.08
CA ALA A 116 7.52 12.68 0.06
C ALA A 116 7.07 12.61 1.53
N VAL A 117 7.77 11.84 2.38
CA VAL A 117 7.55 11.82 3.83
C VAL A 117 7.72 13.22 4.44
N THR A 118 8.78 13.92 4.03
CA THR A 118 9.06 15.29 4.50
C THR A 118 8.00 16.29 4.00
N ALA A 119 7.68 16.27 2.72
CA ALA A 119 6.70 17.19 2.10
C ALA A 119 5.29 17.02 2.68
N SER A 120 4.91 15.77 3.02
CA SER A 120 3.61 15.45 3.61
C SER A 120 3.54 15.64 5.13
N GLY A 121 4.60 16.15 5.77
CA GLY A 121 4.64 16.34 7.24
C GLY A 121 4.59 15.04 8.03
N LEU A 122 5.03 13.92 7.45
CA LEU A 122 4.97 12.58 8.06
C LEU A 122 6.25 12.19 8.83
N THR A 123 7.22 13.11 8.96
CA THR A 123 8.46 12.89 9.71
C THR A 123 8.13 12.41 11.14
N GLY A 124 8.75 11.30 11.55
CA GLY A 124 8.49 10.65 12.85
C GLY A 124 7.33 9.65 12.85
N ARG A 125 6.46 9.65 11.83
CA ARG A 125 5.36 8.66 11.69
C ARG A 125 5.51 7.75 10.48
N ALA A 126 6.21 8.18 9.45
CA ALA A 126 6.56 7.36 8.30
C ALA A 126 8.08 7.22 8.19
N ARG A 127 8.53 6.02 7.84
CA ARG A 127 9.95 5.73 7.56
C ARG A 127 10.09 5.00 6.24
N VAL A 128 11.17 5.25 5.53
CA VAL A 128 11.50 4.55 4.29
C VAL A 128 12.51 3.43 4.58
N VAL A 129 12.26 2.27 3.99
CA VAL A 129 13.19 1.13 4.03
C VAL A 129 13.53 0.74 2.59
N CYS A 130 14.80 0.92 2.22
CA CYS A 130 15.29 0.59 0.89
C CYS A 130 15.85 -0.84 0.88
N ALA A 131 14.97 -1.82 0.69
CA ALA A 131 15.34 -3.24 0.70
C ALA A 131 14.31 -4.09 -0.07
N ARG A 132 14.71 -5.29 -0.46
CA ARG A 132 13.78 -6.34 -0.86
C ARG A 132 12.98 -6.81 0.35
N SER A 133 11.69 -7.15 0.15
CA SER A 133 10.81 -7.65 1.21
C SER A 133 11.39 -8.90 1.90
N GLU A 134 11.96 -9.81 1.12
CA GLU A 134 12.57 -11.05 1.61
C GLU A 134 13.75 -10.77 2.56
N ARG A 135 14.55 -9.73 2.27
CA ARG A 135 15.64 -9.32 3.17
C ARG A 135 15.10 -8.65 4.42
N TYR A 136 14.11 -7.77 4.27
CA TYR A 136 13.55 -7.01 5.40
C TYR A 136 12.74 -7.90 6.36
N SER A 137 12.22 -9.05 5.89
CA SER A 137 11.47 -10.02 6.67
C SER A 137 12.24 -11.32 6.99
N SER A 138 13.54 -11.39 6.69
CA SER A 138 14.37 -12.56 7.03
C SER A 138 14.44 -12.81 8.55
N SER A 139 14.88 -13.99 8.97
CA SER A 139 15.03 -14.34 10.38
C SER A 139 15.87 -13.30 11.12
N GLY A 140 15.36 -12.79 12.23
CA GLY A 140 16.02 -11.74 13.03
C GLY A 140 15.96 -10.31 12.42
N ALA A 141 15.39 -10.13 11.23
CA ALA A 141 15.25 -8.80 10.64
C ALA A 141 14.08 -8.02 11.25
N PRO A 142 14.16 -6.68 11.29
CA PRO A 142 13.18 -5.84 11.98
C PRO A 142 11.78 -5.81 11.35
N GLY A 143 11.63 -6.31 10.13
CA GLY A 143 10.35 -6.39 9.44
C GLY A 143 9.59 -7.69 9.65
N ARG A 144 10.27 -8.72 10.21
CA ARG A 144 9.65 -10.03 10.42
C ARG A 144 8.59 -9.95 11.52
N ASP A 145 7.39 -10.43 11.22
CA ASP A 145 6.24 -10.51 12.15
C ASP A 145 5.91 -9.16 12.85
N ALA A 146 6.19 -8.02 12.18
CA ALA A 146 6.21 -6.72 12.84
C ALA A 146 5.00 -5.83 12.53
N HIS A 147 4.20 -6.15 11.50
CA HIS A 147 3.20 -5.21 11.00
C HIS A 147 1.77 -5.72 11.19
N ALA A 148 0.91 -4.87 11.74
CA ALA A 148 -0.52 -5.16 11.88
C ALA A 148 -1.25 -5.11 10.54
N VAL A 149 -0.77 -4.29 9.60
CA VAL A 149 -1.32 -4.16 8.24
C VAL A 149 -0.17 -4.12 7.24
N VAL A 150 -0.26 -4.93 6.19
CA VAL A 150 0.55 -4.79 4.97
C VAL A 150 -0.37 -4.33 3.85
N LEU A 151 -0.04 -3.19 3.27
CA LEU A 151 -0.72 -2.61 2.11
C LEU A 151 0.03 -3.00 0.85
N ALA A 152 -0.67 -3.28 -0.24
CA ALA A 152 -0.04 -3.50 -1.55
C ALA A 152 -0.93 -2.99 -2.68
N ARG A 153 -0.32 -2.28 -3.64
CA ARG A 153 -0.97 -1.82 -4.86
C ARG A 153 -0.02 -1.90 -6.04
N ALA A 154 -0.45 -2.56 -7.12
CA ALA A 154 0.29 -2.66 -8.39
C ALA A 154 1.73 -3.20 -8.25
N VAL A 155 1.97 -4.09 -7.28
CA VAL A 155 3.30 -4.67 -7.00
C VAL A 155 3.50 -5.96 -7.79
N SER A 156 2.56 -6.90 -7.70
CA SER A 156 2.62 -8.23 -8.32
C SER A 156 1.24 -8.90 -8.32
N GLU A 157 1.15 -10.12 -8.86
CA GLU A 157 -0.02 -10.98 -8.74
C GLU A 157 -0.28 -11.38 -7.28
N LEU A 158 -1.54 -11.69 -6.93
CA LEU A 158 -1.94 -11.99 -5.54
C LEU A 158 -1.16 -13.14 -4.88
N PRO A 159 -0.92 -14.30 -5.54
CA PRO A 159 -0.17 -15.38 -4.89
C PRO A 159 1.25 -14.97 -4.52
N VAL A 160 1.89 -14.11 -5.34
CA VAL A 160 3.20 -13.52 -5.02
C VAL A 160 3.12 -12.56 -3.84
N LEU A 161 2.11 -11.67 -3.84
CA LEU A 161 1.90 -10.72 -2.75
C LEU A 161 1.66 -11.41 -1.41
N VAL A 162 0.84 -12.46 -1.41
CA VAL A 162 0.54 -13.27 -0.23
C VAL A 162 1.82 -13.84 0.37
N GLU A 163 2.68 -14.43 -0.45
CA GLU A 163 3.96 -14.99 0.00
C GLU A 163 4.90 -13.92 0.56
N LEU A 164 5.02 -12.78 -0.13
CA LEU A 164 5.91 -11.69 0.30
C LEU A 164 5.41 -10.98 1.56
N ALA A 165 4.09 -10.89 1.76
CA ALA A 165 3.47 -10.23 2.89
C ALA A 165 3.45 -11.10 4.16
N ALA A 166 3.32 -12.42 4.02
CA ALA A 166 3.18 -13.34 5.14
C ALA A 166 4.25 -13.18 6.23
N PRO A 167 5.56 -13.13 5.91
CA PRO A 167 6.59 -12.96 6.94
C PRO A 167 6.72 -11.52 7.48
N LEU A 168 6.03 -10.55 6.88
CA LEU A 168 5.99 -9.16 7.36
C LEU A 168 4.88 -8.92 8.38
N LEU A 169 3.81 -9.73 8.32
CA LEU A 169 2.63 -9.58 9.16
C LEU A 169 2.86 -10.17 10.55
N ALA A 170 2.49 -9.42 11.57
CA ALA A 170 2.28 -9.96 12.92
C ALA A 170 1.10 -10.95 12.92
N GLU A 171 1.05 -11.86 13.88
CA GLU A 171 -0.09 -12.76 14.04
C GLU A 171 -1.39 -11.97 14.22
N GLY A 172 -2.45 -12.40 13.53
CA GLY A 172 -3.70 -11.66 13.42
C GLY A 172 -3.64 -10.43 12.51
N GLY A 173 -2.47 -10.04 11.98
CA GLY A 173 -2.32 -8.94 11.01
C GLY A 173 -2.97 -9.25 9.67
N VAL A 174 -3.14 -8.23 8.82
CA VAL A 174 -3.86 -8.36 7.54
C VAL A 174 -3.07 -7.80 6.36
N LEU A 175 -3.07 -8.53 5.26
CA LEU A 175 -2.70 -8.02 3.94
C LEU A 175 -3.94 -7.40 3.29
N LEU A 176 -3.82 -6.16 2.84
CA LEU A 176 -4.83 -5.43 2.08
C LEU A 176 -4.24 -5.13 0.69
N ALA A 177 -4.67 -5.88 -0.32
CA ALA A 177 -4.17 -5.74 -1.69
C ALA A 177 -5.23 -5.11 -2.59
N SER A 178 -4.94 -3.89 -3.09
CA SER A 178 -5.81 -3.22 -4.06
C SER A 178 -5.68 -3.89 -5.43
N LYS A 179 -6.79 -4.37 -5.96
CA LYS A 179 -6.91 -5.09 -7.24
C LYS A 179 -8.13 -4.62 -8.01
N THR A 180 -8.22 -5.02 -9.28
CA THR A 180 -9.47 -5.01 -10.02
C THR A 180 -10.27 -6.28 -9.72
N ARG A 181 -11.59 -6.24 -9.91
CA ARG A 181 -12.44 -7.43 -9.80
C ARG A 181 -11.94 -8.57 -10.69
N ARG A 182 -11.61 -8.24 -11.95
CA ARG A 182 -11.06 -9.20 -12.91
C ARG A 182 -9.78 -9.86 -12.41
N ALA A 183 -8.81 -9.09 -11.89
CA ALA A 183 -7.58 -9.64 -11.34
C ALA A 183 -7.84 -10.55 -10.14
N LEU A 184 -8.82 -10.21 -9.29
CA LEU A 184 -9.23 -11.06 -8.17
C LEU A 184 -9.83 -12.39 -8.65
N GLU A 185 -10.66 -12.37 -9.70
CA GLU A 185 -11.25 -13.57 -10.29
C GLU A 185 -10.19 -14.47 -10.95
N GLU A 186 -9.21 -13.88 -11.63
CA GLU A 186 -8.13 -14.62 -12.31
C GLU A 186 -7.08 -15.20 -11.34
N GLU A 187 -6.78 -14.50 -10.23
CA GLU A 187 -5.67 -14.81 -9.33
C GLU A 187 -6.12 -15.43 -7.99
N GLY A 188 -7.42 -15.39 -7.65
CA GLY A 188 -7.94 -15.66 -6.32
C GLY A 188 -7.70 -17.08 -5.82
N ASP A 189 -7.92 -18.09 -6.65
CA ASP A 189 -7.73 -19.50 -6.27
C ASP A 189 -6.24 -19.80 -5.97
N ALA A 190 -5.35 -19.32 -6.84
CA ALA A 190 -3.91 -19.46 -6.64
C ALA A 190 -3.43 -18.68 -5.39
N ALA A 191 -4.03 -17.51 -5.12
CA ALA A 191 -3.73 -16.73 -3.92
C ALA A 191 -4.22 -17.42 -2.65
N ALA A 192 -5.40 -18.06 -2.67
CA ALA A 192 -5.91 -18.83 -1.53
C ALA A 192 -5.02 -20.03 -1.22
N ALA A 193 -4.58 -20.78 -2.24
CA ALA A 193 -3.63 -21.88 -2.07
C ALA A 193 -2.26 -21.41 -1.53
N ALA A 194 -1.76 -20.26 -2.02
CA ALA A 194 -0.55 -19.64 -1.48
C ALA A 194 -0.74 -19.21 -0.01
N ALA A 195 -1.90 -18.64 0.33
CA ALA A 195 -2.23 -18.18 1.67
C ALA A 195 -2.20 -19.32 2.69
N GLU A 196 -2.85 -20.44 2.39
CA GLU A 196 -2.83 -21.63 3.23
C GLU A 196 -1.40 -22.08 3.54
N ARG A 197 -0.54 -22.16 2.53
CA ARG A 197 0.87 -22.55 2.70
C ARG A 197 1.69 -21.56 3.51
N CYS A 198 1.30 -20.28 3.50
CA CYS A 198 2.00 -19.19 4.20
C CYS A 198 1.42 -18.88 5.58
N GLY A 199 0.41 -19.60 6.05
CA GLY A 199 -0.26 -19.37 7.33
C GLY A 199 -1.18 -18.13 7.31
N LEU A 200 -1.76 -17.83 6.14
CA LEU A 200 -2.79 -16.82 5.99
C LEU A 200 -4.12 -17.47 5.59
N ALA A 201 -5.22 -16.81 5.94
CA ALA A 201 -6.56 -17.17 5.48
C ALA A 201 -7.16 -16.03 4.66
N PRO A 202 -7.76 -16.30 3.49
CA PRO A 202 -8.51 -15.29 2.76
C PRO A 202 -9.77 -14.89 3.54
N GLU A 203 -10.09 -13.58 3.51
CA GLU A 203 -11.36 -13.03 3.99
C GLU A 203 -12.18 -12.51 2.79
N PRO A 204 -13.49 -12.28 2.96
CA PRO A 204 -14.31 -11.69 1.90
C PRO A 204 -13.70 -10.39 1.36
N PRO A 205 -13.59 -10.23 0.04
CA PRO A 205 -13.05 -9.01 -0.53
C PRO A 205 -14.00 -7.83 -0.30
N VAL A 206 -13.45 -6.64 -0.20
CA VAL A 206 -14.20 -5.40 0.04
C VAL A 206 -14.24 -4.58 -1.23
N LEU A 207 -15.44 -4.19 -1.68
CA LEU A 207 -15.61 -3.24 -2.78
C LEU A 207 -15.20 -1.84 -2.36
N LEU A 208 -14.41 -1.16 -3.18
CA LEU A 208 -13.92 0.18 -2.89
C LEU A 208 -14.79 1.23 -3.59
N PHE A 209 -16.01 1.46 -3.07
CA PHE A 209 -17.03 2.30 -3.71
C PHE A 209 -16.64 3.77 -3.91
N ALA A 210 -15.69 4.29 -3.12
CA ALA A 210 -15.19 5.65 -3.28
C ALA A 210 -14.00 5.74 -4.25
N SER A 211 -13.63 4.62 -4.89
CA SER A 211 -12.63 4.58 -5.92
C SER A 211 -13.19 5.10 -7.23
N PRO A 212 -12.46 5.94 -7.99
CA PRO A 212 -12.81 6.31 -9.35
C PRO A 212 -12.80 5.14 -10.35
N LEU A 213 -12.29 3.98 -9.94
CA LEU A 213 -12.32 2.75 -10.71
C LEU A 213 -13.53 1.93 -10.28
N ASP A 214 -14.54 1.82 -11.13
CA ASP A 214 -15.82 1.11 -10.86
C ASP A 214 -15.66 -0.35 -10.43
N GLU A 215 -14.48 -0.94 -10.67
CA GLU A 215 -14.17 -2.34 -10.39
C GLU A 215 -13.08 -2.52 -9.33
N ALA A 216 -12.74 -1.48 -8.56
CA ALA A 216 -11.72 -1.58 -7.54
C ALA A 216 -12.19 -2.41 -6.35
N VAL A 217 -11.39 -3.40 -5.98
CA VAL A 217 -11.61 -4.27 -4.83
C VAL A 217 -10.35 -4.33 -3.96
N CYS A 218 -10.54 -4.53 -2.66
CA CYS A 218 -9.49 -4.90 -1.75
C CYS A 218 -9.57 -6.40 -1.48
N ALA A 219 -8.56 -7.16 -1.90
CA ALA A 219 -8.37 -8.53 -1.47
C ALA A 219 -7.78 -8.53 -0.05
N VAL A 220 -8.34 -9.33 0.85
CA VAL A 220 -8.02 -9.36 2.27
C VAL A 220 -7.53 -10.74 2.67
N PHE A 221 -6.36 -10.80 3.32
CA PHE A 221 -5.82 -12.06 3.87
C PHE A 221 -5.36 -11.81 5.31
N ARG A 222 -5.84 -12.64 6.24
CA ARG A 222 -5.48 -12.55 7.67
C ARG A 222 -4.41 -13.57 8.01
N LYS A 223 -3.39 -13.16 8.76
CA LYS A 223 -2.39 -14.09 9.29
C LYS A 223 -2.97 -14.87 10.47
N THR A 224 -3.02 -16.17 10.32
CA THR A 224 -3.66 -17.11 11.27
C THR A 224 -2.67 -18.06 11.95
N ALA A 225 -1.41 -18.05 11.52
CA ALA A 225 -0.37 -18.90 12.07
C ALA A 225 0.98 -18.16 12.11
N PRO A 226 1.92 -18.56 12.98
CA PRO A 226 3.29 -18.05 12.99
C PRO A 226 3.97 -18.19 11.62
N THR A 227 4.89 -17.28 11.31
CA THR A 227 5.68 -17.38 10.07
C THR A 227 6.54 -18.66 10.08
N ALA A 228 6.33 -19.51 9.09
CA ALA A 228 7.13 -20.73 8.91
C ALA A 228 8.62 -20.40 8.71
N ASP A 229 9.51 -21.29 9.18
CA ASP A 229 10.97 -21.08 9.15
C ASP A 229 11.54 -20.98 7.71
N TRP A 230 10.86 -21.60 6.72
CA TRP A 230 11.27 -21.54 5.33
C TRP A 230 10.89 -20.23 4.62
N LEU A 231 10.07 -19.36 5.26
CA LEU A 231 9.75 -18.03 4.80
C LEU A 231 10.67 -16.97 5.42
N PRO A 232 11.06 -15.95 4.66
CA PRO A 232 10.85 -15.79 3.21
C PRO A 232 11.73 -16.76 2.41
N ARG A 233 11.28 -17.15 1.21
CA ARG A 233 12.16 -17.82 0.24
C ARG A 233 13.22 -16.83 -0.28
N ARG A 234 14.21 -17.35 -1.02
CA ARG A 234 15.26 -16.50 -1.62
C ARG A 234 14.65 -15.40 -2.48
N GLU A 235 15.33 -14.25 -2.53
CA GLU A 235 14.91 -13.08 -3.32
C GLU A 235 14.50 -13.48 -4.74
N GLY A 236 13.32 -12.99 -5.18
CA GLY A 236 12.74 -13.25 -6.50
C GLY A 236 12.11 -14.62 -6.71
N MET A 237 12.17 -15.54 -5.75
CA MET A 237 11.56 -16.88 -5.89
C MET A 237 10.04 -16.81 -5.92
N ALA A 238 9.44 -15.91 -5.17
CA ALA A 238 7.99 -15.72 -5.16
C ALA A 238 7.45 -15.39 -6.57
N ALA A 239 8.10 -14.49 -7.29
CA ALA A 239 7.72 -14.13 -8.67
C ALA A 239 8.07 -15.21 -9.69
N LYS A 240 9.20 -15.93 -9.51
CA LYS A 240 9.66 -16.95 -10.46
C LYS A 240 8.86 -18.25 -10.38
N ARG A 241 8.42 -18.63 -9.20
CA ARG A 241 7.66 -19.84 -8.90
C ARG A 241 6.66 -19.54 -7.81
N PRO A 242 5.53 -18.89 -8.11
CA PRO A 242 4.51 -18.55 -7.13
C PRO A 242 4.03 -19.80 -6.38
N LEU A 243 3.74 -19.63 -5.09
CA LEU A 243 3.06 -20.68 -4.33
C LEU A 243 1.58 -20.70 -4.76
N GLY A 244 1.02 -21.89 -4.99
CA GLY A 244 -0.37 -22.02 -5.43
C GLY A 244 -0.58 -21.97 -6.95
N ALA A 245 0.50 -21.84 -7.73
CA ALA A 245 0.46 -22.00 -9.18
C ALA A 245 0.60 -23.47 -9.57
#